data_4c78917714d860964c0a5b73189ff165
#
_entry.id   4c78917714d860964c0a5b73189ff165
#
_cell.length_a   1.000
_cell.length_b   1.000
_cell.length_c   1.000
_cell.angle_alpha   90.00
_cell.angle_beta   90.00
_cell.angle_gamma   90.00
#
_symmetry.space_group_name_H-M   'P 1'
#
loop_
_entity.id
_entity.type
_entity.pdbx_description
1 polymer ?
#
loop_
_entity_poly.entity_id
_entity_poly.type
_entity_poly.pdbx_seq_one_letter_code
_entity_poly.pdbx_strand_id
1 'polypeptide(L)'
;NKQFFRRWIYTNFKILTNIDHISTSYVNTLSKLDIFDDGKGLDFNVDKKEITKLNNYPLDFSKCSAVVIGAKHFTKRLPEKKIIELCDKINGPVALIGGKQEMEIAENIEIFFNSSNTLDNDIRNKLNKKTIIYNFCGKLSIQGSAGIIKLSKNVFTHDTGFMHIASALNKKIFVVFGSTHQNLGFYPYQTPFSVLENKSLHCRPCTKIGLAS
;
A
#
# COMPACT_ATOMS: atom_id res chain seq x y z
N ASN A 1 -7.25 -22.41 16.64
CA ASN A 1 -6.70 -22.21 15.30
C ASN A 1 -5.17 -22.15 15.37
N LYS A 2 -4.48 -23.14 14.77
CA LYS A 2 -3.02 -23.31 14.83
C LYS A 2 -2.27 -22.06 14.30
N GLN A 3 -2.75 -21.44 13.23
CA GLN A 3 -2.14 -20.24 12.65
C GLN A 3 -2.31 -19.01 13.55
N PHE A 4 -3.43 -18.88 14.23
CA PHE A 4 -3.63 -17.82 15.23
C PHE A 4 -2.61 -17.90 16.36
N PHE A 5 -2.37 -19.11 16.89
CA PHE A 5 -1.39 -19.34 17.94
C PHE A 5 0.04 -19.07 17.47
N ARG A 6 0.41 -19.49 16.26
CA ARG A 6 1.71 -19.19 15.64
C ARG A 6 1.96 -17.68 15.52
N ARG A 7 0.95 -16.91 15.03
CA ARG A 7 1.04 -15.45 14.96
C ARG A 7 1.20 -14.83 16.35
N TRP A 8 0.50 -15.35 17.35
CA TRP A 8 0.64 -14.89 18.72
C TRP A 8 2.05 -15.12 19.28
N ILE A 9 2.63 -16.31 19.07
CA ILE A 9 4.02 -16.60 19.45
C ILE A 9 4.98 -15.63 18.78
N TYR A 10 4.88 -15.45 17.47
CA TYR A 10 5.77 -14.55 16.75
C TYR A 10 5.64 -13.10 17.23
N THR A 11 4.43 -12.63 17.50
CA THR A 11 4.20 -11.26 17.99
C THR A 11 4.82 -11.02 19.38
N ASN A 12 4.67 -11.97 20.31
CA ASN A 12 5.07 -11.76 21.69
C ASN A 12 6.54 -12.17 21.96
N PHE A 13 7.01 -13.25 21.36
CA PHE A 13 8.33 -13.82 21.66
C PHE A 13 9.33 -13.62 20.53
N LYS A 14 8.91 -13.04 19.37
CA LYS A 14 9.74 -12.87 18.16
C LYS A 14 10.31 -14.19 17.61
N ILE A 15 9.75 -15.31 18.00
CA ILE A 15 10.12 -16.64 17.51
C ILE A 15 9.42 -16.86 16.17
N LEU A 16 10.18 -16.95 15.10
CA LEU A 16 9.66 -17.23 13.77
C LEU A 16 9.11 -18.67 13.73
N THR A 17 7.84 -18.77 13.40
CA THR A 17 7.17 -20.05 13.17
C THR A 17 6.69 -20.13 11.73
N ASN A 18 6.40 -21.33 11.24
CA ASN A 18 5.84 -21.48 9.90
C ASN A 18 4.39 -20.95 9.87
N ILE A 19 4.24 -19.69 9.44
CA ILE A 19 2.96 -18.99 9.30
C ILE A 19 2.60 -18.92 7.84
N ASP A 20 1.50 -19.58 7.48
CA ASP A 20 0.98 -19.54 6.11
C ASP A 20 0.41 -18.15 5.78
N HIS A 21 0.44 -17.80 4.49
CA HIS A 21 -0.26 -16.62 4.03
C HIS A 21 -1.74 -16.69 4.39
N ILE A 22 -2.35 -15.52 4.65
CA ILE A 22 -3.75 -15.48 5.10
C ILE A 22 -4.71 -16.07 4.07
N SER A 23 -4.48 -15.86 2.78
CA SER A 23 -5.28 -16.45 1.70
C SER A 23 -5.21 -17.98 1.73
N THR A 24 -4.01 -18.54 1.81
CA THR A 24 -3.79 -20.00 1.94
C THR A 24 -4.46 -20.54 3.21
N SER A 25 -4.35 -19.79 4.32
CA SER A 25 -5.02 -20.18 5.58
C SER A 25 -6.54 -20.24 5.43
N TYR A 26 -7.16 -19.36 4.65
CA TYR A 26 -8.60 -19.39 4.39
C TYR A 26 -8.99 -20.55 3.47
N VAL A 27 -8.30 -20.73 2.35
CA VAL A 27 -8.58 -21.85 1.42
C VAL A 27 -8.43 -23.20 2.15
N ASN A 28 -7.40 -23.36 2.98
CA ASN A 28 -7.17 -24.58 3.75
C ASN A 28 -8.31 -24.93 4.72
N THR A 29 -9.18 -23.99 5.09
CA THR A 29 -10.39 -24.31 5.89
C THR A 29 -11.42 -25.14 5.12
N LEU A 30 -11.35 -25.08 3.79
CA LEU A 30 -12.26 -25.75 2.88
C LEU A 30 -11.71 -27.12 2.38
N SER A 31 -10.51 -27.52 2.85
CA SER A 31 -9.86 -28.77 2.41
C SER A 31 -10.70 -30.02 2.64
N LYS A 32 -11.57 -30.02 3.66
CA LYS A 32 -12.53 -31.12 3.92
C LYS A 32 -13.64 -31.24 2.87
N LEU A 33 -13.79 -30.23 2.02
CA LEU A 33 -14.72 -30.17 0.90
C LEU A 33 -14.00 -30.38 -0.45
N ASP A 34 -12.76 -30.86 -0.41
CA ASP A 34 -11.88 -31.04 -1.58
C ASP A 34 -11.62 -29.75 -2.39
N ILE A 35 -11.69 -28.59 -1.72
CA ILE A 35 -11.39 -27.28 -2.28
C ILE A 35 -9.98 -26.88 -1.87
N PHE A 36 -9.12 -26.63 -2.87
CA PHE A 36 -7.71 -26.28 -2.68
C PHE A 36 -7.36 -25.02 -3.48
N ASP A 37 -6.24 -24.38 -3.11
CA ASP A 37 -5.68 -23.24 -3.85
C ASP A 37 -5.27 -23.71 -5.26
N ASP A 38 -5.75 -23.01 -6.30
CA ASP A 38 -5.45 -23.32 -7.69
C ASP A 38 -4.08 -22.77 -8.16
N GLY A 39 -3.35 -22.09 -7.28
CA GLY A 39 -2.03 -21.55 -7.55
C GLY A 39 -2.01 -20.32 -8.46
N LYS A 40 -3.18 -19.75 -8.82
CA LYS A 40 -3.26 -18.60 -9.74
C LYS A 40 -3.23 -17.23 -9.07
N GLY A 41 -3.12 -17.21 -7.73
CA GLY A 41 -3.04 -15.97 -6.95
C GLY A 41 -4.40 -15.45 -6.51
N LEU A 42 -4.52 -14.14 -6.41
CA LEU A 42 -5.75 -13.46 -6.00
C LEU A 42 -6.44 -12.87 -7.23
N ASP A 43 -7.76 -12.86 -7.22
CA ASP A 43 -8.58 -12.23 -8.25
C ASP A 43 -9.18 -10.91 -7.77
N PHE A 44 -9.10 -9.88 -8.61
CA PHE A 44 -9.83 -8.64 -8.42
C PHE A 44 -10.27 -8.07 -9.77
N ASN A 45 -11.58 -7.98 -9.98
CA ASN A 45 -12.12 -7.41 -11.22
C ASN A 45 -12.34 -5.91 -11.04
N VAL A 46 -11.67 -5.11 -11.88
CA VAL A 46 -11.87 -3.64 -11.93
C VAL A 46 -12.96 -3.33 -12.94
N ASP A 47 -13.98 -2.60 -12.52
CA ASP A 47 -15.07 -2.16 -13.39
C ASP A 47 -14.53 -1.31 -14.55
N LYS A 48 -14.88 -1.70 -15.78
CA LYS A 48 -14.48 -0.96 -16.99
C LYS A 48 -14.95 0.49 -16.98
N LYS A 49 -16.13 0.78 -16.40
CA LYS A 49 -16.67 2.15 -16.26
C LYS A 49 -15.75 3.02 -15.42
N GLU A 50 -15.17 2.48 -14.35
CA GLU A 50 -14.24 3.24 -13.50
C GLU A 50 -12.94 3.54 -14.23
N ILE A 51 -12.42 2.60 -15.03
CA ILE A 51 -11.26 2.85 -15.90
C ILE A 51 -11.56 3.94 -16.93
N THR A 52 -12.73 3.91 -17.56
CA THR A 52 -13.12 4.93 -18.54
C THR A 52 -13.19 6.32 -17.93
N LYS A 53 -13.68 6.46 -16.69
CA LYS A 53 -13.67 7.76 -15.97
C LYS A 53 -12.27 8.31 -15.77
N LEU A 54 -11.26 7.46 -15.60
CA LEU A 54 -9.88 7.89 -15.44
C LEU A 54 -9.30 8.54 -16.69
N ASN A 55 -9.82 8.24 -17.88
CA ASN A 55 -9.41 8.87 -19.13
C ASN A 55 -9.71 10.38 -19.18
N ASN A 56 -10.59 10.87 -18.30
CA ASN A 56 -10.90 12.32 -18.19
C ASN A 56 -9.79 13.10 -17.45
N TYR A 57 -8.83 12.44 -16.83
CA TYR A 57 -7.72 13.11 -16.18
C TYR A 57 -6.54 13.29 -17.18
N PRO A 58 -5.88 14.45 -17.19
CA PRO A 58 -4.74 14.72 -18.07
C PRO A 58 -3.47 14.04 -17.54
N LEU A 59 -3.52 12.72 -17.35
CA LEU A 59 -2.47 11.91 -16.73
C LEU A 59 -2.31 10.59 -17.47
N ASP A 60 -1.09 10.33 -17.94
CA ASP A 60 -0.71 9.00 -18.43
C ASP A 60 -0.39 8.08 -17.23
N PHE A 61 -1.39 7.35 -16.80
CA PHE A 61 -1.26 6.43 -15.66
C PHE A 61 -0.19 5.35 -15.89
N SER A 62 0.15 4.98 -17.12
CA SER A 62 1.19 3.98 -17.39
C SER A 62 2.59 4.46 -16.98
N LYS A 63 2.80 5.75 -16.88
CA LYS A 63 4.04 6.38 -16.39
C LYS A 63 3.96 6.73 -14.90
N CYS A 64 2.79 6.62 -14.31
CA CYS A 64 2.50 7.03 -12.94
C CYS A 64 2.86 5.93 -11.93
N SER A 65 3.28 6.35 -10.74
CA SER A 65 3.33 5.48 -9.57
C SER A 65 2.14 5.77 -8.65
N ALA A 66 1.38 4.73 -8.29
CA ALA A 66 0.33 4.83 -7.30
C ALA A 66 0.93 4.79 -5.89
N VAL A 67 0.60 5.76 -5.05
CA VAL A 67 1.05 5.83 -3.65
C VAL A 67 -0.18 5.82 -2.75
N VAL A 68 -0.41 4.70 -2.07
CA VAL A 68 -1.50 4.54 -1.10
C VAL A 68 -1.04 5.08 0.24
N ILE A 69 -1.58 6.21 0.68
CA ILE A 69 -1.16 6.90 1.90
C ILE A 69 -1.99 6.53 3.13
N GLY A 70 -3.18 5.92 2.92
CA GLY A 70 -4.09 5.53 3.99
C GLY A 70 -3.85 4.12 4.53
N ALA A 71 -4.14 3.92 5.80
CA ALA A 71 -4.31 2.62 6.44
C ALA A 71 -5.29 2.74 7.61
N LYS A 72 -6.00 1.65 7.93
CA LYS A 72 -6.97 1.63 9.03
C LYS A 72 -6.34 2.01 10.38
N HIS A 73 -5.14 1.50 10.65
CA HIS A 73 -4.43 1.74 11.91
C HIS A 73 -3.32 2.77 11.71
N PHE A 74 -3.27 3.77 12.57
CA PHE A 74 -2.25 4.83 12.55
C PHE A 74 -0.82 4.26 12.52
N THR A 75 -0.54 3.23 13.31
CA THR A 75 0.78 2.60 13.40
C THR A 75 1.24 1.87 12.12
N LYS A 76 0.38 1.75 11.12
CA LYS A 76 0.71 1.23 9.79
C LYS A 76 1.01 2.34 8.78
N ARG A 77 0.67 3.61 9.08
CA ARG A 77 0.82 4.74 8.17
C ARG A 77 2.22 5.33 8.23
N LEU A 78 2.73 5.76 7.09
CA LEU A 78 3.89 6.66 7.07
C LEU A 78 3.46 8.05 7.51
N PRO A 79 4.27 8.74 8.33
CA PRO A 79 4.10 10.17 8.58
C PRO A 79 4.18 10.98 7.27
N GLU A 80 3.47 12.10 7.20
CA GLU A 80 3.44 13.00 6.03
C GLU A 80 4.82 13.31 5.48
N LYS A 81 5.76 13.71 6.34
CA LYS A 81 7.16 13.97 5.97
C LYS A 81 7.81 12.80 5.24
N LYS A 82 7.52 11.55 5.66
CA LYS A 82 8.07 10.35 5.03
C LYS A 82 7.38 10.01 3.71
N ILE A 83 6.13 10.40 3.54
CA ILE A 83 5.44 10.30 2.25
C ILE A 83 6.04 11.31 1.26
N ILE A 84 6.33 12.54 1.69
CA ILE A 84 7.02 13.54 0.89
C ILE A 84 8.41 13.02 0.45
N GLU A 85 9.22 12.51 1.39
CA GLU A 85 10.55 11.92 1.08
C GLU A 85 10.45 10.74 0.10
N LEU A 86 9.40 9.93 0.19
CA LEU A 86 9.13 8.83 -0.73
C LEU A 86 8.78 9.36 -2.12
N CYS A 87 7.84 10.30 -2.21
CA CYS A 87 7.39 10.88 -3.47
C CYS A 87 8.54 11.59 -4.20
N ASP A 88 9.42 12.26 -3.46
CA ASP A 88 10.60 12.92 -4.03
C ASP A 88 11.56 11.96 -4.73
N LYS A 89 11.66 10.72 -4.24
CA LYS A 89 12.50 9.68 -4.86
C LYS A 89 11.86 9.00 -6.06
N ILE A 90 10.60 9.26 -6.33
CA ILE A 90 9.89 8.69 -7.47
C ILE A 90 10.11 9.58 -8.70
N ASN A 91 10.69 9.02 -9.75
CA ASN A 91 10.82 9.72 -11.02
C ASN A 91 9.52 9.62 -11.83
N GLY A 92 8.83 10.75 -11.98
CA GLY A 92 7.60 10.87 -12.76
C GLY A 92 6.35 11.16 -11.92
N PRO A 93 5.16 11.09 -12.55
CA PRO A 93 3.91 11.42 -11.88
C PRO A 93 3.58 10.45 -10.75
N VAL A 94 2.98 10.97 -9.69
CA VAL A 94 2.50 10.22 -8.54
C VAL A 94 1.00 10.44 -8.37
N ALA A 95 0.23 9.35 -8.29
CA ALA A 95 -1.17 9.37 -7.91
C ALA A 95 -1.30 8.99 -6.44
N LEU A 96 -1.69 9.96 -5.59
CA LEU A 96 -1.99 9.69 -4.18
C LEU A 96 -3.37 9.05 -4.07
N ILE A 97 -3.44 7.92 -3.35
CA ILE A 97 -4.67 7.16 -3.12
C ILE A 97 -4.92 7.06 -1.61
N GLY A 98 -6.13 7.39 -1.20
CA GLY A 98 -6.57 7.32 0.19
C GLY A 98 -8.06 7.57 0.32
N GLY A 99 -8.59 7.39 1.52
CA GLY A 99 -9.98 7.70 1.85
C GLY A 99 -10.18 9.19 2.18
N LYS A 100 -11.37 9.51 2.68
CA LYS A 100 -11.70 10.88 3.13
C LYS A 100 -10.81 11.36 4.29
N GLN A 101 -10.35 10.43 5.13
CA GLN A 101 -9.50 10.76 6.28
C GLN A 101 -8.09 11.24 5.88
N GLU A 102 -7.66 10.90 4.68
CA GLU A 102 -6.35 11.26 4.15
C GLU A 102 -6.37 12.51 3.27
N MET A 103 -7.53 13.17 3.07
CA MET A 103 -7.67 14.32 2.16
C MET A 103 -6.76 15.47 2.53
N GLU A 104 -6.73 15.86 3.81
CA GLU A 104 -5.91 16.98 4.32
C GLU A 104 -4.42 16.73 4.09
N ILE A 105 -3.93 15.55 4.49
CA ILE A 105 -2.52 15.17 4.29
C ILE A 105 -2.18 15.15 2.79
N ALA A 106 -3.08 14.62 1.97
CA ALA A 106 -2.85 14.55 0.52
C ALA A 106 -2.83 15.93 -0.13
N GLU A 107 -3.66 16.86 0.34
CA GLU A 107 -3.68 18.26 -0.12
C GLU A 107 -2.39 18.98 0.26
N ASN A 108 -1.90 18.83 1.48
CA ASN A 108 -0.61 19.37 1.92
C ASN A 108 0.54 18.87 1.04
N ILE A 109 0.57 17.56 0.74
CA ILE A 109 1.59 16.97 -0.12
C ILE A 109 1.47 17.52 -1.55
N GLU A 110 0.26 17.63 -2.09
CA GLU A 110 0.02 18.18 -3.43
C GLU A 110 0.49 19.63 -3.53
N ILE A 111 0.14 20.46 -2.54
CA ILE A 111 0.60 21.86 -2.44
C ILE A 111 2.13 21.92 -2.37
N PHE A 112 2.75 21.09 -1.55
CA PHE A 112 4.20 21.07 -1.36
C PHE A 112 4.96 20.82 -2.68
N PHE A 113 4.48 19.92 -3.53
CA PHE A 113 5.14 19.59 -4.80
C PHE A 113 4.75 20.50 -5.97
N ASN A 114 3.49 20.91 -6.04
CA ASN A 114 2.93 21.56 -7.22
C ASN A 114 2.93 23.10 -7.12
N SER A 115 3.02 23.66 -5.89
CA SER A 115 3.03 25.12 -5.71
C SER A 115 4.41 25.74 -5.94
N SER A 116 4.41 26.83 -6.69
CA SER A 116 5.62 27.62 -6.93
C SER A 116 6.11 28.42 -5.71
N ASN A 117 5.24 28.55 -4.69
CA ASN A 117 5.40 29.50 -3.58
C ASN A 117 5.49 28.82 -2.20
N THR A 118 6.05 27.62 -2.06
CA THR A 118 6.25 27.02 -0.74
C THR A 118 7.34 27.75 0.04
N LEU A 119 7.03 28.05 1.30
CA LEU A 119 7.85 28.92 2.20
C LEU A 119 9.23 28.32 2.57
N ASP A 120 9.52 27.08 2.23
CA ASP A 120 10.80 26.43 2.55
C ASP A 120 11.64 26.17 1.32
N ASN A 121 12.36 27.21 0.89
CA ASN A 121 13.27 27.17 -0.26
C ASN A 121 14.42 26.16 -0.07
N ASP A 122 14.85 25.90 1.16
CA ASP A 122 15.96 24.99 1.44
C ASP A 122 15.57 23.52 1.20
N ILE A 123 14.36 23.12 1.55
CA ILE A 123 13.84 21.78 1.28
C ILE A 123 13.58 21.63 -0.22
N ARG A 124 12.95 22.61 -0.84
CA ARG A 124 12.60 22.60 -2.26
C ARG A 124 13.81 22.52 -3.19
N ASN A 125 14.90 23.21 -2.88
CA ASN A 125 16.11 23.18 -3.67
C ASN A 125 16.82 21.82 -3.65
N LYS A 126 16.48 20.98 -2.67
CA LYS A 126 16.97 19.60 -2.52
C LYS A 126 16.07 18.56 -3.16
N LEU A 127 14.85 18.93 -3.58
CA LEU A 127 13.87 18.01 -4.12
C LEU A 127 14.06 17.75 -5.63
N ASN A 128 13.67 16.56 -6.04
CA ASN A 128 13.60 16.19 -7.44
C ASN A 128 12.42 16.91 -8.14
N LYS A 129 12.70 17.98 -8.88
CA LYS A 129 11.68 18.81 -9.57
C LYS A 129 10.84 18.07 -10.64
N LYS A 130 11.07 16.78 -10.85
CA LYS A 130 10.37 15.98 -11.87
C LYS A 130 9.09 15.30 -11.33
N THR A 131 8.85 15.34 -10.03
CA THR A 131 7.70 14.71 -9.41
C THR A 131 6.50 15.66 -9.45
N ILE A 132 5.41 15.22 -10.06
CA ILE A 132 4.11 15.91 -10.09
C ILE A 132 3.12 15.04 -9.31
N ILE A 133 2.41 15.65 -8.38
CA ILE A 133 1.43 14.98 -7.54
C ILE A 133 0.01 15.18 -8.09
N TYR A 134 -0.71 14.08 -8.23
CA TYR A 134 -2.14 14.05 -8.53
C TYR A 134 -2.88 13.45 -7.34
N ASN A 135 -3.69 14.25 -6.69
CA ASN A 135 -4.41 13.85 -5.47
C ASN A 135 -5.78 13.26 -5.78
N PHE A 136 -5.95 11.97 -5.51
CA PHE A 136 -7.21 11.23 -5.64
C PHE A 136 -7.82 10.81 -4.29
N CYS A 137 -7.24 11.24 -3.17
CA CYS A 137 -7.75 10.90 -1.84
C CYS A 137 -9.16 11.44 -1.63
N GLY A 138 -10.06 10.58 -1.17
CA GLY A 138 -11.46 10.90 -0.94
C GLY A 138 -12.32 11.15 -2.20
N LYS A 139 -11.72 11.12 -3.39
CA LYS A 139 -12.39 11.46 -4.67
C LYS A 139 -12.90 10.24 -5.44
N LEU A 140 -12.43 9.04 -5.11
CA LEU A 140 -12.73 7.83 -5.86
C LEU A 140 -13.36 6.76 -4.97
N SER A 141 -14.12 5.87 -5.59
CA SER A 141 -14.53 4.61 -5.00
C SER A 141 -13.34 3.65 -4.85
N ILE A 142 -13.52 2.53 -4.15
CA ILE A 142 -12.52 1.45 -4.11
C ILE A 142 -12.20 0.95 -5.52
N GLN A 143 -13.22 0.82 -6.38
CA GLN A 143 -13.06 0.40 -7.76
C GLN A 143 -12.29 1.42 -8.60
N GLY A 144 -12.55 2.73 -8.41
CA GLY A 144 -11.81 3.80 -9.08
C GLY A 144 -10.34 3.83 -8.65
N SER A 145 -10.07 3.68 -7.35
CA SER A 145 -8.72 3.56 -6.81
C SER A 145 -7.98 2.32 -7.33
N ALA A 146 -8.69 1.18 -7.43
CA ALA A 146 -8.16 -0.04 -8.05
C ALA A 146 -7.88 0.16 -9.54
N GLY A 147 -8.67 0.97 -10.24
CA GLY A 147 -8.43 1.38 -11.62
C GLY A 147 -7.09 2.10 -11.78
N ILE A 148 -6.78 3.08 -10.89
CA ILE A 148 -5.47 3.75 -10.88
C ILE A 148 -4.36 2.72 -10.62
N ILE A 149 -4.50 1.86 -9.62
CA ILE A 149 -3.53 0.80 -9.32
C ILE A 149 -3.29 -0.09 -10.54
N LYS A 150 -4.35 -0.51 -11.23
CA LYS A 150 -4.27 -1.35 -12.43
C LYS A 150 -3.47 -0.69 -13.55
N LEU A 151 -3.67 0.59 -13.77
CA LEU A 151 -3.02 1.36 -14.84
C LEU A 151 -1.59 1.79 -14.48
N SER A 152 -1.28 1.95 -13.20
CA SER A 152 0.01 2.48 -12.74
C SER A 152 1.19 1.53 -13.01
N LYS A 153 2.38 2.10 -13.17
CA LYS A 153 3.64 1.37 -13.38
C LYS A 153 4.07 0.61 -12.12
N ASN A 154 4.03 1.27 -10.97
CA ASN A 154 4.40 0.72 -9.66
C ASN A 154 3.36 1.10 -8.61
N VAL A 155 3.32 0.35 -7.52
CA VAL A 155 2.43 0.63 -6.38
C VAL A 155 3.26 0.70 -5.10
N PHE A 156 3.19 1.83 -4.41
CA PHE A 156 3.72 2.00 -3.07
C PHE A 156 2.54 1.97 -2.10
N THR A 157 2.60 1.12 -1.10
CA THR A 157 1.46 0.93 -0.19
C THR A 157 1.92 0.52 1.20
N HIS A 158 1.03 0.66 2.17
CA HIS A 158 1.17 0.06 3.48
C HIS A 158 0.57 -1.36 3.51
N ASP A 159 0.68 -2.04 4.65
CA ASP A 159 -0.06 -3.28 4.96
C ASP A 159 -1.58 -2.98 5.08
N THR A 160 -2.28 -2.93 3.94
CA THR A 160 -3.69 -2.52 3.79
C THR A 160 -4.43 -3.37 2.75
N GLY A 161 -5.75 -3.17 2.65
CA GLY A 161 -6.57 -3.80 1.61
C GLY A 161 -6.09 -3.49 0.19
N PHE A 162 -5.59 -2.27 -0.08
CA PHE A 162 -5.05 -1.91 -1.40
C PHE A 162 -3.76 -2.66 -1.76
N MET A 163 -2.98 -3.10 -0.79
CA MET A 163 -1.85 -4.01 -1.03
C MET A 163 -2.33 -5.33 -1.64
N HIS A 164 -3.41 -5.91 -1.11
CA HIS A 164 -3.98 -7.14 -1.64
C HIS A 164 -4.66 -6.94 -2.99
N ILE A 165 -5.31 -5.79 -3.23
CA ILE A 165 -5.84 -5.43 -4.55
C ILE A 165 -4.69 -5.30 -5.57
N ALA A 166 -3.60 -4.63 -5.21
CA ALA A 166 -2.44 -4.51 -6.08
C ALA A 166 -1.81 -5.88 -6.39
N SER A 167 -1.81 -6.78 -5.40
CA SER A 167 -1.38 -8.17 -5.57
C SER A 167 -2.26 -8.93 -6.55
N ALA A 168 -3.59 -8.85 -6.40
CA ALA A 168 -4.56 -9.46 -7.30
C ALA A 168 -4.47 -8.91 -8.74
N LEU A 169 -4.02 -7.68 -8.89
CA LEU A 169 -3.77 -7.05 -10.20
C LEU A 169 -2.35 -7.30 -10.73
N ASN A 170 -1.58 -8.17 -10.07
CA ASN A 170 -0.20 -8.55 -10.42
C ASN A 170 0.71 -7.34 -10.66
N LYS A 171 0.66 -6.33 -9.78
CA LYS A 171 1.47 -5.12 -9.87
C LYS A 171 2.81 -5.30 -9.15
N LYS A 172 3.84 -4.57 -9.60
CA LYS A 172 5.08 -4.44 -8.82
C LYS A 172 4.83 -3.58 -7.60
N ILE A 173 4.98 -4.16 -6.41
CA ILE A 173 4.58 -3.55 -5.14
C ILE A 173 5.80 -3.22 -4.28
N PHE A 174 5.82 -2.01 -3.74
CA PHE A 174 6.71 -1.59 -2.66
C PHE A 174 5.85 -1.40 -1.41
N VAL A 175 5.98 -2.32 -0.46
CA VAL A 175 5.12 -2.34 0.74
C VAL A 175 5.88 -1.85 1.97
N VAL A 176 5.28 -0.90 2.68
CA VAL A 176 5.80 -0.38 3.94
C VAL A 176 5.16 -1.13 5.09
N PHE A 177 6.00 -1.80 5.89
CA PHE A 177 5.58 -2.38 7.16
C PHE A 177 6.02 -1.49 8.32
N GLY A 178 5.04 -0.91 9.02
CA GLY A 178 5.22 -0.13 10.24
C GLY A 178 5.32 -1.04 11.47
N SER A 179 4.25 -1.08 12.28
CA SER A 179 4.16 -1.91 13.49
C SER A 179 3.96 -3.41 13.24
N THR A 180 3.57 -3.78 12.02
CA THR A 180 3.40 -5.17 11.58
C THR A 180 4.64 -5.70 10.86
N HIS A 181 4.62 -6.97 10.44
CA HIS A 181 5.72 -7.61 9.73
C HIS A 181 5.19 -8.62 8.72
N GLN A 182 5.86 -8.77 7.57
CA GLN A 182 5.46 -9.72 6.52
C GLN A 182 5.30 -11.16 7.03
N ASN A 183 6.13 -11.60 7.98
CA ASN A 183 6.09 -12.95 8.54
C ASN A 183 4.81 -13.25 9.33
N LEU A 184 3.90 -12.27 9.52
CA LEU A 184 2.56 -12.50 10.05
C LEU A 184 1.61 -13.12 9.02
N GLY A 185 2.06 -13.31 7.77
CA GLY A 185 1.27 -13.90 6.70
C GLY A 185 0.36 -12.91 5.97
N PHE A 186 0.62 -11.60 6.10
CA PHE A 186 -0.10 -10.51 5.41
C PHE A 186 0.87 -9.74 4.49
N TYR A 187 1.38 -10.40 3.47
CA TYR A 187 2.27 -9.81 2.46
C TYR A 187 1.63 -9.91 1.07
N PRO A 188 2.15 -9.23 0.04
CA PRO A 188 1.65 -9.38 -1.33
C PRO A 188 1.72 -10.84 -1.80
N TYR A 189 0.58 -11.42 -2.18
CA TYR A 189 0.47 -12.85 -2.50
C TYR A 189 0.77 -13.11 -3.97
N GLN A 190 1.72 -14.00 -4.26
CA GLN A 190 2.08 -14.45 -5.61
C GLN A 190 2.34 -13.31 -6.63
N THR A 191 2.93 -12.22 -6.19
CA THR A 191 3.28 -11.08 -7.05
C THR A 191 4.64 -10.51 -6.66
N PRO A 192 5.40 -9.87 -7.57
CA PRO A 192 6.68 -9.26 -7.25
C PRO A 192 6.52 -8.11 -6.26
N PHE A 193 7.24 -8.15 -5.14
CA PHE A 193 7.22 -7.06 -4.17
C PHE A 193 8.59 -6.83 -3.51
N SER A 194 8.73 -5.63 -2.96
CA SER A 194 9.87 -5.24 -2.12
C SER A 194 9.34 -4.68 -0.80
N VAL A 195 9.98 -5.06 0.30
CA VAL A 195 9.61 -4.56 1.64
C VAL A 195 10.45 -3.35 1.99
N LEU A 196 9.76 -2.30 2.40
CA LEU A 196 10.34 -1.07 2.95
C LEU A 196 10.08 -1.07 4.46
N GLU A 197 11.11 -1.25 5.26
CA GLU A 197 10.98 -1.35 6.72
C GLU A 197 12.23 -0.85 7.45
N ASN A 198 12.06 -0.45 8.71
CA ASN A 198 13.18 -0.20 9.59
C ASN A 198 13.56 -1.50 10.33
N LYS A 199 14.66 -2.12 9.93
CA LYS A 199 15.15 -3.37 10.51
C LYS A 199 15.75 -3.23 11.91
N SER A 200 16.10 -2.01 12.35
CA SER A 200 16.68 -1.76 13.67
C SER A 200 15.66 -1.79 14.82
N LEU A 201 14.36 -1.82 14.49
CA LEU A 201 13.30 -1.85 15.50
C LEU A 201 13.03 -3.28 15.98
N HIS A 202 13.65 -3.66 17.08
CA HIS A 202 13.52 -5.00 17.68
C HIS A 202 12.12 -5.29 18.25
N CYS A 203 11.30 -4.25 18.52
CA CYS A 203 9.92 -4.43 19.00
C CYS A 203 8.96 -5.02 17.97
N ARG A 204 9.33 -5.04 16.69
CA ARG A 204 8.44 -5.51 15.61
C ARG A 204 8.40 -7.03 15.50
N PRO A 205 7.23 -7.62 15.17
CA PRO A 205 5.92 -6.97 15.10
C PRO A 205 5.42 -6.56 16.49
N CYS A 206 4.87 -5.35 16.62
CA CYS A 206 4.31 -4.86 17.87
C CYS A 206 2.96 -5.54 18.17
N THR A 207 2.16 -5.75 17.13
CA THR A 207 0.88 -6.49 17.19
C THR A 207 0.65 -7.28 15.91
N LYS A 208 -0.40 -8.15 15.92
CA LYS A 208 -0.80 -8.91 14.73
C LYS A 208 -1.39 -8.05 13.60
N ILE A 209 -2.03 -6.96 13.93
CA ILE A 209 -2.86 -6.17 13.01
C ILE A 209 -2.54 -4.67 13.02
N GLY A 210 -1.61 -4.22 13.84
CA GLY A 210 -1.39 -2.82 14.18
C GLY A 210 -2.14 -2.43 15.45
N LEU A 211 -1.64 -1.39 16.15
CA LEU A 211 -2.33 -0.82 17.30
C LEU A 211 -3.40 0.15 16.79
N ALA A 212 -4.57 0.13 17.41
CA ALA A 212 -5.50 1.24 17.31
C ALA A 212 -4.87 2.46 17.99
N SER A 213 -5.02 3.62 17.39
CA SER A 213 -4.69 4.92 18.03
C SER A 213 -5.64 5.18 19.16
#